data_da3a2311526eec70b50ddbf6d69ba0f5
#
_entry.id   da3a2311526eec70b50ddbf6d69ba0f5
#
_cell.length_a   1.000
_cell.length_b   1.000
_cell.length_c   1.000
_cell.angle_alpha   90.00
_cell.angle_beta   90.00
_cell.angle_gamma   90.00
#
_symmetry.space_group_name_H-M   'P 1'
#
loop_
_entity.id
_entity.type
_entity.pdbx_description
1 polymer ?
#
loop_
_entity_poly.entity_id
_entity_poly.type
_entity_poly.pdbx_seq_one_letter_code
_entity_poly.pdbx_strand_id
1 'polypeptide(L)'
;STILKNLIREMSPLGGVVVLEGKDINNYSSKNFAKQMSVVLTEKVKTELLTCRDVVAMGRYPYTNYFGKLTPEDERIVDESLESVAALDIAEKDFSQISDGQRQRIMLARAICQKPQIIVLDEPTSFLDIRHKIELLDILQNMAVKENVTVVLSLHEIELANRISDWVMCVRADGKILYGTPDEIFKDEIIRELYDIKNGSYNCLYGSTELEKKTGTPKVFVAGGGGFGVSVYRRLQHFEIPFSAGIIAQNDCEYTIAESLAVKVISEKPFEIFSGKSLEMAKKYVDIA
;
A
#
# COMPACT_ATOMS: atom_id res chain seq x y z
N SER A 1 2.68 12.70 -6.32
CA SER A 1 1.78 13.35 -5.41
C SER A 1 2.35 14.67 -4.89
N THR A 2 1.47 15.70 -4.69
CA THR A 2 1.89 17.07 -4.35
C THR A 2 2.66 17.14 -3.02
N ILE A 3 2.24 16.38 -2.01
CA ILE A 3 2.93 16.37 -0.69
C ILE A 3 4.35 15.85 -0.85
N LEU A 4 4.55 14.73 -1.54
CA LEU A 4 5.89 14.18 -1.76
C LEU A 4 6.77 15.17 -2.54
N LYS A 5 6.24 15.84 -3.56
CA LYS A 5 6.96 16.88 -4.33
C LYS A 5 7.41 18.07 -3.46
N ASN A 6 6.62 18.44 -2.44
CA ASN A 6 7.05 19.43 -1.46
C ASN A 6 8.16 18.89 -0.55
N LEU A 7 8.06 17.64 -0.08
CA LEU A 7 9.09 17.03 0.77
C LEU A 7 10.46 16.95 0.07
N ILE A 8 10.48 16.66 -1.23
CA ILE A 8 11.70 16.52 -2.03
C ILE A 8 12.19 17.83 -2.67
N ARG A 9 11.56 18.97 -2.37
CA ARG A 9 11.90 20.31 -2.90
C ARG A 9 11.67 20.44 -4.42
N GLU A 10 10.86 19.60 -5.02
CA GLU A 10 10.45 19.75 -6.42
C GLU A 10 9.39 20.84 -6.58
N MET A 11 8.59 21.07 -5.53
CA MET A 11 7.61 22.13 -5.43
C MET A 11 7.81 22.92 -4.13
N SER A 12 7.53 24.21 -4.16
CA SER A 12 7.48 25.04 -2.95
C SER A 12 6.07 25.02 -2.36
N PRO A 13 5.91 24.83 -1.04
CA PRO A 13 4.60 24.90 -0.41
C PRO A 13 4.01 26.31 -0.51
N LEU A 14 2.69 26.41 -0.68
CA LEU A 14 1.97 27.71 -0.68
C LEU A 14 1.99 28.37 0.69
N GLY A 15 2.24 27.62 1.75
CA GLY A 15 2.37 28.11 3.12
C GLY A 15 2.94 27.01 4.01
N GLY A 16 3.45 27.40 5.18
CA GLY A 16 4.14 26.50 6.09
C GLY A 16 5.60 26.23 5.69
N VAL A 17 6.23 25.32 6.41
CA VAL A 17 7.63 24.93 6.20
C VAL A 17 7.76 23.42 6.30
N VAL A 18 8.72 22.87 5.57
CA VAL A 18 9.14 21.45 5.73
C VAL A 18 10.46 21.45 6.50
N VAL A 19 10.48 20.71 7.60
CA VAL A 19 11.64 20.67 8.51
C VAL A 19 12.22 19.26 8.49
N LEU A 20 13.52 19.16 8.33
CA LEU A 20 14.30 17.92 8.43
C LEU A 20 15.35 18.14 9.53
N GLU A 21 15.34 17.27 10.56
CA GLU A 21 16.25 17.38 11.73
C GLU A 21 16.29 18.79 12.36
N GLY A 22 15.11 19.40 12.53
CA GLY A 22 14.99 20.73 13.13
C GLY A 22 15.39 21.89 12.24
N LYS A 23 15.78 21.66 10.98
CA LYS A 23 16.20 22.68 10.02
C LYS A 23 15.28 22.69 8.80
N ASP A 24 14.87 23.88 8.36
CA ASP A 24 14.10 24.04 7.11
C ASP A 24 14.88 23.42 5.94
N ILE A 25 14.21 22.58 5.15
CA ILE A 25 14.84 21.89 4.02
C ILE A 25 15.45 22.87 3.02
N ASN A 26 14.88 24.08 2.86
CA ASN A 26 15.40 25.09 1.96
C ASN A 26 16.77 25.65 2.38
N ASN A 27 17.15 25.47 3.63
CA ASN A 27 18.44 25.91 4.18
C ASN A 27 19.56 24.87 3.97
N TYR A 28 19.27 23.69 3.41
CA TYR A 28 20.29 22.73 3.03
C TYR A 28 20.85 23.08 1.64
N SER A 29 22.18 22.95 1.47
CA SER A 29 22.73 22.90 0.12
C SER A 29 22.20 21.66 -0.63
N SER A 30 22.09 21.73 -1.95
CA SER A 30 21.59 20.59 -2.76
C SER A 30 22.40 19.32 -2.49
N LYS A 31 23.72 19.43 -2.35
CA LYS A 31 24.61 18.31 -2.05
C LYS A 31 24.34 17.70 -0.67
N ASN A 32 24.13 18.52 0.36
CA ASN A 32 23.84 18.03 1.71
C ASN A 32 22.42 17.48 1.81
N PHE A 33 21.45 18.07 1.13
CA PHE A 33 20.09 17.54 1.08
C PHE A 33 20.07 16.16 0.40
N ALA A 34 20.78 16.02 -0.74
CA ALA A 34 20.91 14.75 -1.43
C ALA A 34 21.64 13.66 -0.61
N LYS A 35 22.44 13.99 0.38
CA LYS A 35 23.03 13.01 1.33
C LYS A 35 22.03 12.53 2.37
N GLN A 36 20.99 13.32 2.67
CA GLN A 36 19.99 12.99 3.69
C GLN A 36 18.81 12.22 3.08
N MET A 37 18.42 12.58 1.87
CA MET A 37 17.19 12.10 1.26
C MET A 37 17.44 11.58 -0.15
N SER A 38 16.99 10.38 -0.43
CA SER A 38 16.92 9.83 -1.78
C SER A 38 15.47 9.70 -2.25
N VAL A 39 15.28 9.67 -3.57
CA VAL A 39 13.96 9.75 -4.18
C VAL A 39 13.84 8.75 -5.33
N VAL A 40 12.73 8.03 -5.35
CA VAL A 40 12.29 7.19 -6.47
C VAL A 40 10.93 7.70 -6.94
N LEU A 41 10.89 8.34 -8.10
CA LEU A 41 9.65 8.84 -8.70
C LEU A 41 9.16 7.87 -9.78
N THR A 42 7.87 7.93 -10.06
CA THR A 42 7.20 7.10 -11.09
C THR A 42 7.59 7.52 -12.50
N GLU A 43 8.18 8.71 -12.67
CA GLU A 43 8.56 9.20 -13.99
C GLU A 43 9.65 8.34 -14.64
N LYS A 44 9.41 7.95 -15.91
CA LYS A 44 10.39 7.15 -16.67
C LYS A 44 11.62 7.98 -16.97
N VAL A 45 12.72 7.64 -16.32
CA VAL A 45 14.03 8.19 -16.67
C VAL A 45 14.41 7.63 -18.04
N LYS A 46 14.46 8.52 -19.04
CA LYS A 46 14.98 8.18 -20.37
C LYS A 46 16.49 8.38 -20.32
N THR A 47 17.21 7.29 -20.35
CA THR A 47 18.67 7.31 -20.47
C THR A 47 19.05 6.55 -21.72
N GLU A 48 19.91 7.10 -22.54
CA GLU A 48 20.48 6.41 -23.67
C GLU A 48 21.94 6.03 -23.33
N LEU A 49 22.35 4.83 -23.71
CA LEU A 49 23.73 4.35 -23.58
C LEU A 49 24.25 4.17 -22.13
N LEU A 50 23.38 4.05 -21.13
CA LEU A 50 23.79 3.77 -19.77
C LEU A 50 23.48 2.32 -19.38
N THR A 51 24.44 1.68 -18.72
CA THR A 51 24.22 0.38 -18.08
C THR A 51 23.38 0.54 -16.80
N CYS A 52 22.80 -0.54 -16.32
CA CYS A 52 22.14 -0.55 -15.03
C CYS A 52 23.10 -0.15 -13.90
N ARG A 53 24.36 -0.58 -13.97
CA ARG A 53 25.44 -0.19 -13.05
C ARG A 53 25.65 1.32 -13.06
N ASP A 54 25.74 1.94 -14.21
CA ASP A 54 25.92 3.38 -14.34
C ASP A 54 24.78 4.15 -13.68
N VAL A 55 23.54 3.69 -13.86
CA VAL A 55 22.35 4.29 -13.24
C VAL A 55 22.44 4.18 -11.72
N VAL A 56 22.83 3.04 -11.16
CA VAL A 56 23.01 2.87 -9.69
C VAL A 56 24.14 3.75 -9.18
N ALA A 57 25.26 3.83 -9.90
CA ALA A 57 26.41 4.65 -9.57
C ALA A 57 26.10 6.14 -9.47
N MET A 58 25.07 6.64 -10.17
CA MET A 58 24.58 8.02 -10.02
C MET A 58 24.14 8.33 -8.58
N GLY A 59 23.73 7.33 -7.79
CA GLY A 59 23.44 7.49 -6.37
C GLY A 59 24.65 8.00 -5.56
N ARG A 60 25.86 7.84 -6.07
CA ARG A 60 27.10 8.32 -5.41
C ARG A 60 27.45 9.76 -5.75
N TYR A 61 26.77 10.44 -6.68
CA TYR A 61 27.08 11.83 -7.05
C TYR A 61 27.19 12.82 -5.87
N PRO A 62 26.37 12.74 -4.81
CA PRO A 62 26.52 13.60 -3.64
C PRO A 62 27.86 13.44 -2.90
N TYR A 63 28.59 12.35 -3.15
CA TYR A 63 29.85 12.02 -2.49
C TYR A 63 31.07 12.25 -3.38
N THR A 64 30.87 12.30 -4.70
CA THR A 64 31.95 12.49 -5.66
C THR A 64 32.52 13.92 -5.65
N ASN A 65 33.71 14.06 -6.23
CA ASN A 65 34.35 15.34 -6.52
C ASN A 65 33.74 16.01 -7.78
N TYR A 66 34.31 17.13 -8.20
CA TYR A 66 33.87 17.89 -9.39
C TYR A 66 33.87 17.06 -10.68
N PHE A 67 34.77 16.08 -10.80
CA PHE A 67 34.88 15.21 -11.98
C PHE A 67 33.94 14.00 -11.93
N GLY A 68 33.14 13.83 -10.88
CA GLY A 68 32.23 12.70 -10.76
C GLY A 68 32.93 11.34 -10.60
N LYS A 69 34.24 11.32 -10.31
CA LYS A 69 35.01 10.08 -10.21
C LYS A 69 34.63 9.31 -8.95
N LEU A 70 34.27 8.03 -9.12
CA LEU A 70 34.01 7.10 -8.03
C LEU A 70 35.33 6.66 -7.38
N THR A 71 35.28 6.48 -6.07
CA THR A 71 36.35 5.83 -5.30
C THR A 71 36.14 4.30 -5.27
N PRO A 72 37.16 3.49 -4.91
CA PRO A 72 36.95 2.05 -4.73
C PRO A 72 35.85 1.72 -3.70
N GLU A 73 35.64 2.57 -2.70
CA GLU A 73 34.54 2.43 -1.74
C GLU A 73 33.18 2.70 -2.38
N ASP A 74 33.07 3.69 -3.26
CA ASP A 74 31.84 3.96 -4.01
C ASP A 74 31.47 2.78 -4.93
N GLU A 75 32.47 2.19 -5.60
CA GLU A 75 32.27 0.99 -6.44
C GLU A 75 31.72 -0.19 -5.60
N ARG A 76 32.31 -0.42 -4.41
CA ARG A 76 31.82 -1.45 -3.50
C ARG A 76 30.36 -1.21 -3.09
N ILE A 77 30.01 0.05 -2.78
CA ILE A 77 28.64 0.42 -2.41
C ILE A 77 27.66 0.20 -3.59
N VAL A 78 28.11 0.45 -4.83
CA VAL A 78 27.30 0.16 -6.03
C VAL A 78 27.01 -1.34 -6.14
N ASP A 79 28.03 -2.19 -5.96
CA ASP A 79 27.86 -3.64 -6.00
C ASP A 79 26.92 -4.15 -4.90
N GLU A 80 27.11 -3.72 -3.66
CA GLU A 80 26.23 -4.04 -2.53
C GLU A 80 24.78 -3.62 -2.78
N SER A 81 24.60 -2.44 -3.39
CA SER A 81 23.26 -1.94 -3.70
C SER A 81 22.58 -2.75 -4.81
N LEU A 82 23.30 -3.18 -5.82
CA LEU A 82 22.80 -4.09 -6.86
C LEU A 82 22.45 -5.46 -6.28
N GLU A 83 23.29 -5.99 -5.40
CA GLU A 83 23.06 -7.26 -4.72
C GLU A 83 21.82 -7.22 -3.84
N SER A 84 21.61 -6.13 -3.07
CA SER A 84 20.46 -5.97 -2.15
C SER A 84 19.10 -6.02 -2.85
N VAL A 85 19.05 -5.72 -4.14
CA VAL A 85 17.84 -5.78 -4.96
C VAL A 85 17.85 -6.96 -5.96
N ALA A 86 18.79 -7.92 -5.80
CA ALA A 86 18.97 -9.06 -6.69
C ALA A 86 19.06 -8.66 -8.18
N ALA A 87 19.94 -7.68 -8.50
CA ALA A 87 20.10 -7.13 -9.84
C ALA A 87 21.53 -7.17 -10.39
N LEU A 88 22.45 -7.92 -9.76
CA LEU A 88 23.82 -8.07 -10.23
C LEU A 88 23.90 -8.72 -11.65
N ASP A 89 22.99 -9.66 -11.94
CA ASP A 89 22.93 -10.36 -13.22
C ASP A 89 22.56 -9.48 -14.40
N ILE A 90 22.00 -8.31 -14.15
CA ILE A 90 21.62 -7.32 -15.17
C ILE A 90 22.45 -6.03 -15.09
N ALA A 91 23.48 -5.99 -14.22
CA ALA A 91 24.25 -4.76 -13.98
C ALA A 91 24.84 -4.14 -15.26
N GLU A 92 25.34 -4.98 -16.18
CA GLU A 92 25.98 -4.54 -17.42
C GLU A 92 24.98 -4.41 -18.60
N LYS A 93 23.68 -4.68 -18.38
CA LYS A 93 22.66 -4.48 -19.42
C LYS A 93 22.36 -3.00 -19.61
N ASP A 94 22.00 -2.65 -20.84
CA ASP A 94 21.47 -1.33 -21.17
C ASP A 94 20.16 -1.09 -20.39
N PHE A 95 20.12 -0.02 -19.61
CA PHE A 95 18.97 0.35 -18.79
C PHE A 95 17.69 0.57 -19.60
N SER A 96 17.81 0.95 -20.87
CA SER A 96 16.67 1.14 -21.78
C SER A 96 16.01 -0.18 -22.19
N GLN A 97 16.75 -1.31 -22.11
CA GLN A 97 16.33 -2.62 -22.63
C GLN A 97 15.83 -3.59 -21.58
N ILE A 98 15.76 -3.17 -20.32
CA ILE A 98 15.25 -4.01 -19.21
C ILE A 98 13.74 -3.85 -19.03
N SER A 99 13.10 -4.86 -18.39
CA SER A 99 11.67 -4.81 -18.05
C SER A 99 11.35 -3.74 -17.02
N ASP A 100 10.08 -3.32 -16.92
CA ASP A 100 9.65 -2.32 -15.93
C ASP A 100 9.93 -2.77 -14.49
N GLY A 101 9.75 -4.06 -14.15
CA GLY A 101 10.09 -4.58 -12.82
C GLY A 101 11.61 -4.57 -12.55
N GLN A 102 12.44 -4.90 -13.55
CA GLN A 102 13.90 -4.75 -13.43
C GLN A 102 14.30 -3.29 -13.28
N ARG A 103 13.66 -2.40 -14.03
CA ARG A 103 13.87 -0.95 -13.95
C ARG A 103 13.59 -0.43 -12.55
N GLN A 104 12.49 -0.85 -11.94
CA GLN A 104 12.12 -0.47 -10.58
C GLN A 104 13.19 -0.90 -9.57
N ARG A 105 13.71 -2.14 -9.68
CA ARG A 105 14.80 -2.62 -8.82
C ARG A 105 16.08 -1.78 -8.99
N ILE A 106 16.46 -1.44 -10.22
CA ILE A 106 17.64 -0.59 -10.49
C ILE A 106 17.45 0.82 -9.92
N MET A 107 16.26 1.40 -10.03
CA MET A 107 15.96 2.72 -9.45
C MET A 107 15.99 2.68 -7.92
N LEU A 108 15.52 1.58 -7.31
CA LEU A 108 15.65 1.36 -5.88
C LEU A 108 17.12 1.19 -5.46
N ALA A 109 17.91 0.37 -6.20
CA ALA A 109 19.34 0.23 -5.96
C ALA A 109 20.07 1.58 -6.01
N ARG A 110 19.74 2.45 -6.97
CA ARG A 110 20.28 3.81 -7.04
C ARG A 110 19.97 4.62 -5.78
N ALA A 111 18.75 4.50 -5.27
CA ALA A 111 18.33 5.22 -4.06
C ALA A 111 19.03 4.67 -2.81
N ILE A 112 19.20 3.34 -2.70
CA ILE A 112 19.97 2.66 -1.64
C ILE A 112 21.45 3.06 -1.70
N CYS A 113 22.02 3.06 -2.90
CA CYS A 113 23.42 3.41 -3.16
C CYS A 113 23.81 4.82 -2.64
N GLN A 114 22.85 5.71 -2.58
CA GLN A 114 22.99 7.04 -2.01
C GLN A 114 23.20 7.02 -0.49
N LYS A 115 22.93 5.89 0.20
CA LYS A 115 22.99 5.72 1.67
C LYS A 115 22.23 6.86 2.40
N PRO A 116 20.94 7.05 2.13
CA PRO A 116 20.15 8.14 2.68
C PRO A 116 19.69 7.81 4.12
N GLN A 117 19.32 8.85 4.88
CA GLN A 117 18.55 8.68 6.13
C GLN A 117 17.03 8.55 5.84
N ILE A 118 16.58 9.16 4.75
CA ILE A 118 15.17 9.12 4.33
C ILE A 118 15.11 8.71 2.86
N ILE A 119 14.25 7.74 2.56
CA ILE A 119 13.91 7.39 1.19
C ILE A 119 12.45 7.74 0.91
N VAL A 120 12.20 8.48 -0.17
CA VAL A 120 10.87 8.86 -0.61
C VAL A 120 10.54 8.14 -1.92
N LEU A 121 9.43 7.40 -1.95
CA LEU A 121 9.01 6.64 -3.12
C LEU A 121 7.58 7.05 -3.51
N ASP A 122 7.40 7.41 -4.77
CA ASP A 122 6.07 7.73 -5.32
C ASP A 122 5.55 6.52 -6.08
N GLU A 123 4.50 5.88 -5.55
CA GLU A 123 3.83 4.69 -6.10
C GLU A 123 4.78 3.55 -6.50
N PRO A 124 5.68 3.10 -5.60
CA PRO A 124 6.72 2.14 -5.99
C PRO A 124 6.20 0.75 -6.35
N THR A 125 4.96 0.42 -6.02
CA THR A 125 4.31 -0.86 -6.34
C THR A 125 3.53 -0.84 -7.64
N SER A 126 3.37 0.32 -8.29
CA SER A 126 2.64 0.46 -9.53
C SER A 126 3.30 -0.36 -10.65
N PHE A 127 2.47 -1.07 -11.44
CA PHE A 127 2.90 -1.91 -12.56
C PHE A 127 3.74 -3.14 -12.19
N LEU A 128 3.93 -3.44 -10.91
CA LEU A 128 4.59 -4.65 -10.44
C LEU A 128 3.57 -5.80 -10.28
N ASP A 129 3.98 -7.01 -10.62
CA ASP A 129 3.26 -8.21 -10.23
C ASP A 129 3.40 -8.49 -8.72
N ILE A 130 2.62 -9.42 -8.22
CA ILE A 130 2.55 -9.75 -6.78
C ILE A 130 3.94 -10.12 -6.22
N ARG A 131 4.73 -10.89 -6.97
CA ARG A 131 6.06 -11.33 -6.52
C ARG A 131 6.99 -10.14 -6.32
N HIS A 132 7.10 -9.28 -7.34
CA HIS A 132 7.99 -8.12 -7.29
C HIS A 132 7.51 -7.06 -6.26
N LYS A 133 6.19 -6.96 -6.02
CA LYS A 133 5.66 -6.13 -4.92
C LYS A 133 6.15 -6.61 -3.56
N ILE A 134 6.05 -7.92 -3.30
CA ILE A 134 6.51 -8.51 -2.03
C ILE A 134 8.02 -8.30 -1.86
N GLU A 135 8.82 -8.59 -2.89
CA GLU A 135 10.27 -8.40 -2.86
C GLU A 135 10.65 -6.93 -2.55
N LEU A 136 10.00 -5.97 -3.21
CA LEU A 136 10.21 -4.54 -2.97
C LEU A 136 9.89 -4.14 -1.53
N LEU A 137 8.73 -4.56 -1.03
CA LEU A 137 8.29 -4.19 0.31
C LEU A 137 9.18 -4.82 1.39
N ASP A 138 9.66 -6.05 1.19
CA ASP A 138 10.62 -6.70 2.09
C ASP A 138 11.95 -5.93 2.16
N ILE A 139 12.46 -5.46 1.02
CA ILE A 139 13.66 -4.61 0.98
C ILE A 139 13.43 -3.32 1.77
N LEU A 140 12.32 -2.62 1.54
CA LEU A 140 12.02 -1.37 2.23
C LEU A 140 11.82 -1.57 3.74
N GLN A 141 11.18 -2.65 4.15
CA GLN A 141 11.02 -3.00 5.56
C GLN A 141 12.38 -3.33 6.22
N ASN A 142 13.25 -4.06 5.53
CA ASN A 142 14.60 -4.34 6.02
C ASN A 142 15.43 -3.05 6.20
N MET A 143 15.34 -2.10 5.26
CA MET A 143 15.96 -0.79 5.38
C MET A 143 15.45 -0.02 6.61
N ALA A 144 14.13 -0.01 6.82
CA ALA A 144 13.54 0.68 7.96
C ALA A 144 13.98 0.06 9.30
N VAL A 145 13.87 -1.28 9.42
CA VAL A 145 14.09 -1.97 10.70
C VAL A 145 15.58 -2.18 11.01
N LYS A 146 16.38 -2.59 10.00
CA LYS A 146 17.78 -2.98 10.23
C LYS A 146 18.75 -1.83 10.03
N GLU A 147 18.48 -0.92 9.09
CA GLU A 147 19.36 0.18 8.73
C GLU A 147 18.91 1.52 9.31
N ASN A 148 17.75 1.53 10.02
CA ASN A 148 17.17 2.72 10.62
C ASN A 148 16.90 3.86 9.59
N VAL A 149 16.53 3.49 8.38
CA VAL A 149 16.15 4.42 7.31
C VAL A 149 14.68 4.76 7.43
N THR A 150 14.33 6.03 7.41
CA THR A 150 12.92 6.44 7.34
C THR A 150 12.39 6.26 5.91
N VAL A 151 11.38 5.41 5.74
CA VAL A 151 10.75 5.14 4.45
C VAL A 151 9.43 5.91 4.36
N VAL A 152 9.31 6.80 3.37
CA VAL A 152 8.09 7.53 3.06
C VAL A 152 7.62 7.11 1.67
N LEU A 153 6.44 6.52 1.56
CA LEU A 153 5.93 6.06 0.27
C LEU A 153 4.46 6.39 0.07
N SER A 154 4.07 6.64 -1.18
CA SER A 154 2.66 6.68 -1.56
C SER A 154 2.23 5.28 -2.05
N LEU A 155 1.05 4.86 -1.63
CA LEU A 155 0.43 3.60 -2.05
C LEU A 155 -1.04 3.82 -2.40
N HIS A 156 -1.52 3.10 -3.39
CA HIS A 156 -2.95 3.00 -3.72
C HIS A 156 -3.61 1.78 -3.10
N GLU A 157 -2.81 0.76 -2.79
CA GLU A 157 -3.30 -0.49 -2.21
C GLU A 157 -3.42 -0.37 -0.69
N ILE A 158 -4.66 -0.20 -0.20
CA ILE A 158 -4.97 -0.08 1.24
C ILE A 158 -4.41 -1.25 2.03
N GLU A 159 -4.54 -2.48 1.51
CA GLU A 159 -4.09 -3.69 2.18
C GLU A 159 -2.56 -3.69 2.40
N LEU A 160 -1.80 -3.26 1.39
CA LEU A 160 -0.35 -3.15 1.52
C LEU A 160 0.03 -2.06 2.52
N ALA A 161 -0.61 -0.89 2.43
CA ALA A 161 -0.39 0.21 3.36
C ALA A 161 -0.67 -0.22 4.82
N ASN A 162 -1.77 -0.96 5.05
CA ASN A 162 -2.12 -1.47 6.38
C ASN A 162 -1.06 -2.44 6.94
N ARG A 163 -0.43 -3.24 6.08
CA ARG A 163 0.54 -4.27 6.51
C ARG A 163 1.92 -3.75 6.82
N ILE A 164 2.37 -2.70 6.14
CA ILE A 164 3.79 -2.30 6.17
C ILE A 164 4.03 -0.96 6.86
N SER A 165 3.00 -0.17 7.13
CA SER A 165 3.19 1.18 7.66
C SER A 165 3.12 1.21 9.17
N ASP A 166 4.03 1.96 9.79
CA ASP A 166 3.92 2.36 11.20
C ASP A 166 2.95 3.52 11.36
N TRP A 167 2.94 4.44 10.37
CA TRP A 167 2.09 5.62 10.31
C TRP A 167 1.49 5.80 8.93
N VAL A 168 0.26 6.26 8.89
CA VAL A 168 -0.51 6.48 7.66
C VAL A 168 -0.98 7.93 7.59
N MET A 169 -0.80 8.54 6.43
CA MET A 169 -1.37 9.83 6.09
C MET A 169 -2.31 9.67 4.90
N CYS A 170 -3.60 9.86 5.13
CA CYS A 170 -4.61 9.84 4.07
C CYS A 170 -4.96 11.28 3.66
N VAL A 171 -4.91 11.55 2.37
CA VAL A 171 -5.27 12.85 1.79
C VAL A 171 -6.60 12.70 1.07
N ARG A 172 -7.63 13.38 1.56
CA ARG A 172 -8.96 13.36 0.98
C ARG A 172 -9.06 14.31 -0.21
N ALA A 173 -10.05 14.07 -1.06
CA ALA A 173 -10.33 14.93 -2.22
C ALA A 173 -10.69 16.38 -1.82
N ASP A 174 -11.25 16.59 -0.63
CA ASP A 174 -11.55 17.92 -0.06
C ASP A 174 -10.34 18.63 0.56
N GLY A 175 -9.14 18.03 0.45
CA GLY A 175 -7.89 18.53 0.98
C GLY A 175 -7.67 18.27 2.47
N LYS A 176 -8.60 17.62 3.16
CA LYS A 176 -8.40 17.21 4.56
C LYS A 176 -7.40 16.07 4.65
N ILE A 177 -6.61 16.11 5.71
CA ILE A 177 -5.61 15.09 6.00
C ILE A 177 -6.03 14.34 7.26
N LEU A 178 -6.03 13.00 7.17
CA LEU A 178 -6.10 12.11 8.32
C LEU A 178 -4.71 11.53 8.56
N TYR A 179 -4.29 11.49 9.80
CA TYR A 179 -2.98 10.96 10.20
C TYR A 179 -3.14 10.12 11.47
N GLY A 180 -2.54 8.93 11.47
CA GLY A 180 -2.62 8.00 12.60
C GLY A 180 -1.93 6.69 12.31
N THR A 181 -2.04 5.75 13.23
CA THR A 181 -1.60 4.37 13.02
C THR A 181 -2.52 3.64 12.03
N PRO A 182 -2.07 2.53 11.43
CA PRO A 182 -2.94 1.71 10.56
C PRO A 182 -4.27 1.33 11.23
N ASP A 183 -4.25 0.90 12.49
CA ASP A 183 -5.44 0.51 13.24
C ASP A 183 -6.42 1.67 13.50
N GLU A 184 -5.93 2.89 13.54
CA GLU A 184 -6.77 4.09 13.69
C GLU A 184 -7.41 4.50 12.36
N ILE A 185 -6.68 4.37 11.26
CA ILE A 185 -7.06 4.87 9.93
C ILE A 185 -7.84 3.83 9.12
N PHE A 186 -7.42 2.56 9.12
CA PHE A 186 -8.04 1.53 8.26
C PHE A 186 -9.27 0.90 8.91
N LYS A 187 -10.32 1.70 9.06
CA LYS A 187 -11.67 1.29 9.47
C LYS A 187 -12.64 1.47 8.31
N ASP A 188 -13.61 0.59 8.21
CA ASP A 188 -14.56 0.57 7.09
C ASP A 188 -15.24 1.93 6.88
N GLU A 189 -15.63 2.62 7.97
CA GLU A 189 -16.26 3.93 7.91
C GLU A 189 -15.31 5.01 7.38
N ILE A 190 -14.05 5.01 7.83
CA ILE A 190 -13.03 5.98 7.40
C ILE A 190 -12.70 5.77 5.92
N ILE A 191 -12.52 4.51 5.51
CA ILE A 191 -12.25 4.18 4.12
C ILE A 191 -13.44 4.56 3.22
N ARG A 192 -14.66 4.32 3.68
CA ARG A 192 -15.87 4.74 2.97
C ARG A 192 -15.92 6.25 2.73
N GLU A 193 -15.58 7.04 3.75
CA GLU A 193 -15.50 8.50 3.63
C GLU A 193 -14.33 8.95 2.75
N LEU A 194 -13.15 8.32 2.90
CA LEU A 194 -11.93 8.67 2.18
C LEU A 194 -12.12 8.56 0.67
N TYR A 195 -12.80 7.50 0.22
CA TYR A 195 -13.03 7.20 -1.19
C TYR A 195 -14.41 7.63 -1.71
N ASP A 196 -15.23 8.32 -0.89
CA ASP A 196 -16.63 8.69 -1.22
C ASP A 196 -17.43 7.50 -1.78
N ILE A 197 -17.31 6.34 -1.13
CA ILE A 197 -17.97 5.11 -1.58
C ILE A 197 -19.47 5.23 -1.30
N LYS A 198 -20.26 5.43 -2.37
CA LYS A 198 -21.72 5.56 -2.31
C LYS A 198 -22.41 4.22 -2.40
N ASN A 199 -21.89 3.34 -3.24
CA ASN A 199 -22.45 2.02 -3.51
C ASN A 199 -21.42 0.94 -3.20
N GLY A 200 -21.84 -0.10 -2.46
CA GLY A 200 -20.92 -1.13 -1.98
C GLY A 200 -20.17 -0.75 -0.70
N SER A 201 -19.16 -1.51 -0.37
CA SER A 201 -18.32 -1.30 0.82
C SER A 201 -16.90 -1.81 0.57
N TYR A 202 -15.97 -1.35 1.37
CA TYR A 202 -14.65 -1.94 1.49
C TYR A 202 -14.54 -2.60 2.85
N ASN A 203 -14.12 -3.85 2.88
CA ASN A 203 -13.93 -4.60 4.11
C ASN A 203 -12.45 -4.59 4.48
N CYS A 204 -12.08 -3.86 5.52
CA CYS A 204 -10.69 -3.73 5.95
C CYS A 204 -10.11 -5.05 6.48
N LEU A 205 -10.93 -5.92 7.07
CA LEU A 205 -10.48 -7.22 7.59
C LEU A 205 -10.04 -8.17 6.48
N TYR A 206 -10.75 -8.16 5.35
CA TYR A 206 -10.46 -9.02 4.21
C TYR A 206 -9.65 -8.31 3.10
N GLY A 207 -9.47 -7.00 3.18
CA GLY A 207 -8.87 -6.21 2.11
C GLY A 207 -9.69 -6.28 0.81
N SER A 208 -10.99 -6.45 0.90
CA SER A 208 -11.85 -6.73 -0.26
C SER A 208 -12.93 -5.67 -0.48
N THR A 209 -13.21 -5.42 -1.75
CA THR A 209 -14.33 -4.57 -2.17
C THR A 209 -15.58 -5.44 -2.35
N GLU A 210 -16.66 -5.07 -1.68
CA GLU A 210 -17.95 -5.72 -1.84
C GLU A 210 -18.90 -4.80 -2.61
N LEU A 211 -19.57 -5.36 -3.61
CA LEU A 211 -20.56 -4.62 -4.40
C LEU A 211 -21.83 -4.40 -3.58
N GLU A 212 -22.66 -3.47 -4.04
CA GLU A 212 -23.92 -3.15 -3.38
C GLU A 212 -24.82 -4.40 -3.24
N LYS A 213 -25.39 -4.58 -2.05
CA LYS A 213 -26.32 -5.69 -1.78
C LYS A 213 -27.57 -5.58 -2.65
N LYS A 214 -28.07 -6.73 -3.06
CA LYS A 214 -29.31 -6.79 -3.81
C LYS A 214 -30.50 -6.59 -2.88
N THR A 215 -31.53 -5.92 -3.39
CA THR A 215 -32.78 -5.65 -2.67
C THR A 215 -33.85 -6.67 -3.07
N GLY A 216 -34.87 -6.83 -2.24
CA GLY A 216 -36.01 -7.69 -2.52
C GLY A 216 -36.20 -8.78 -1.47
N THR A 217 -37.15 -9.68 -1.70
CA THR A 217 -37.40 -10.82 -0.82
C THR A 217 -36.31 -11.84 -0.99
N PRO A 218 -35.65 -12.30 0.09
CA PRO A 218 -34.64 -13.35 0.02
C PRO A 218 -35.20 -14.63 -0.63
N LYS A 219 -34.46 -15.18 -1.60
CA LYS A 219 -34.77 -16.43 -2.29
C LYS A 219 -33.89 -17.58 -1.80
N VAL A 220 -32.90 -17.30 -0.98
CA VAL A 220 -31.98 -18.29 -0.45
C VAL A 220 -31.68 -17.90 1.01
N PHE A 221 -31.64 -18.86 1.90
CA PHE A 221 -31.09 -18.74 3.22
C PHE A 221 -29.75 -19.47 3.28
N VAL A 222 -28.70 -18.76 3.66
CA VAL A 222 -27.36 -19.34 3.79
C VAL A 222 -27.03 -19.51 5.26
N ALA A 223 -26.94 -20.77 5.70
CA ALA A 223 -26.40 -21.11 7.01
C ALA A 223 -24.85 -21.11 6.87
N GLY A 224 -24.23 -20.02 7.25
CA GLY A 224 -22.79 -19.80 7.20
C GLY A 224 -22.14 -19.81 8.58
N GLY A 225 -20.85 -19.51 8.61
CA GLY A 225 -20.01 -19.39 9.79
C GLY A 225 -18.58 -19.80 9.50
N GLY A 226 -17.60 -19.19 10.21
CA GLY A 226 -16.20 -19.51 10.08
C GLY A 226 -15.58 -19.16 8.72
N GLY A 227 -16.17 -18.25 7.96
CA GLY A 227 -15.69 -17.82 6.64
C GLY A 227 -16.20 -18.67 5.46
N PHE A 228 -16.87 -19.79 5.70
CA PHE A 228 -17.34 -20.68 4.63
C PHE A 228 -18.45 -20.06 3.77
N GLY A 229 -19.26 -19.17 4.34
CA GLY A 229 -20.36 -18.51 3.63
C GLY A 229 -19.90 -17.48 2.59
N VAL A 230 -18.73 -16.88 2.73
CA VAL A 230 -18.27 -15.75 1.91
C VAL A 230 -18.31 -16.04 0.41
N SER A 231 -17.83 -17.20 -0.01
CA SER A 231 -17.85 -17.59 -1.43
C SER A 231 -19.28 -17.74 -1.98
N VAL A 232 -20.19 -18.25 -1.14
CA VAL A 232 -21.60 -18.41 -1.48
C VAL A 232 -22.28 -17.04 -1.58
N TYR A 233 -22.03 -16.14 -0.64
CA TYR A 233 -22.57 -14.78 -0.64
C TYR A 233 -22.20 -14.02 -1.92
N ARG A 234 -20.90 -14.04 -2.27
CA ARG A 234 -20.40 -13.40 -3.50
C ARG A 234 -20.98 -14.02 -4.75
N ARG A 235 -21.19 -15.35 -4.77
CA ARG A 235 -21.81 -16.04 -5.89
C ARG A 235 -23.28 -15.68 -6.05
N LEU A 236 -24.04 -15.61 -4.95
CA LEU A 236 -25.45 -15.19 -4.96
C LEU A 236 -25.57 -13.73 -5.41
N GLN A 237 -24.68 -12.87 -4.93
CA GLN A 237 -24.61 -11.47 -5.34
C GLN A 237 -24.29 -11.33 -6.84
N HIS A 238 -23.34 -12.14 -7.37
CA HIS A 238 -23.02 -12.17 -8.81
C HIS A 238 -24.22 -12.56 -9.68
N PHE A 239 -25.04 -13.51 -9.23
CA PHE A 239 -26.24 -13.93 -9.93
C PHE A 239 -27.48 -13.06 -9.62
N GLU A 240 -27.29 -11.95 -8.92
CA GLU A 240 -28.36 -11.03 -8.54
C GLU A 240 -29.48 -11.66 -7.70
N ILE A 241 -29.16 -12.70 -6.92
CA ILE A 241 -30.10 -13.41 -6.07
C ILE A 241 -30.10 -12.79 -4.68
N PRO A 242 -31.20 -12.14 -4.24
CA PRO A 242 -31.35 -11.68 -2.88
C PRO A 242 -31.34 -12.86 -1.92
N PHE A 243 -30.56 -12.77 -0.84
CA PHE A 243 -30.44 -13.83 0.15
C PHE A 243 -30.44 -13.31 1.58
N SER A 244 -30.72 -14.17 2.52
CA SER A 244 -30.51 -13.96 3.94
C SER A 244 -29.44 -14.91 4.47
N ALA A 245 -28.74 -14.51 5.50
CA ALA A 245 -27.65 -15.28 6.10
C ALA A 245 -27.82 -15.41 7.63
N GLY A 246 -27.36 -16.48 8.19
CA GLY A 246 -27.34 -16.66 9.63
C GLY A 246 -27.38 -18.15 10.03
N ILE A 247 -27.36 -18.49 11.31
CA ILE A 247 -27.15 -17.56 12.44
C ILE A 247 -25.63 -17.40 12.61
N ILE A 248 -25.13 -16.16 12.57
CA ILE A 248 -23.70 -15.85 12.57
C ILE A 248 -23.39 -15.06 13.85
N ALA A 249 -22.32 -15.42 14.56
CA ALA A 249 -21.85 -14.59 15.66
C ALA A 249 -21.24 -13.28 15.13
N GLN A 250 -21.48 -12.15 15.82
CA GLN A 250 -20.99 -10.83 15.35
C GLN A 250 -19.47 -10.71 15.31
N ASN A 251 -18.74 -11.58 16.00
CA ASN A 251 -17.28 -11.69 15.91
C ASN A 251 -16.79 -12.76 14.92
N ASP A 252 -17.69 -13.39 14.17
CA ASP A 252 -17.30 -14.29 13.09
C ASP A 252 -16.68 -13.50 11.95
N CYS A 253 -15.63 -14.06 11.38
CA CYS A 253 -14.90 -13.42 10.28
C CYS A 253 -15.81 -13.10 9.07
N GLU A 254 -16.87 -13.87 8.80
CA GLU A 254 -17.77 -13.62 7.67
C GLU A 254 -18.91 -12.63 7.96
N TYR A 255 -19.11 -12.22 9.24
CA TYR A 255 -20.24 -11.38 9.64
C TYR A 255 -20.32 -10.06 8.85
N THR A 256 -19.21 -9.34 8.75
CA THR A 256 -19.15 -8.05 8.08
C THR A 256 -19.42 -8.15 6.56
N ILE A 257 -18.98 -9.25 5.94
CA ILE A 257 -19.29 -9.51 4.51
C ILE A 257 -20.77 -9.90 4.35
N ALA A 258 -21.30 -10.71 5.26
CA ALA A 258 -22.72 -11.04 5.26
C ALA A 258 -23.58 -9.77 5.40
N GLU A 259 -23.23 -8.84 6.30
CA GLU A 259 -23.94 -7.55 6.44
C GLU A 259 -23.90 -6.70 5.16
N SER A 260 -22.76 -6.73 4.46
CA SER A 260 -22.60 -5.96 3.22
C SER A 260 -23.38 -6.52 2.05
N LEU A 261 -23.60 -7.84 1.98
CA LEU A 261 -24.16 -8.50 0.80
C LEU A 261 -25.57 -9.06 1.00
N ALA A 262 -25.93 -9.53 2.20
CA ALA A 262 -27.24 -10.10 2.47
C ALA A 262 -28.31 -9.04 2.67
N VAL A 263 -29.54 -9.32 2.25
CA VAL A 263 -30.71 -8.49 2.56
C VAL A 263 -30.95 -8.44 4.06
N LYS A 264 -30.76 -9.57 4.72
CA LYS A 264 -30.91 -9.72 6.17
C LYS A 264 -29.86 -10.69 6.71
N VAL A 265 -29.19 -10.28 7.78
CA VAL A 265 -28.34 -11.16 8.58
C VAL A 265 -29.04 -11.41 9.91
N ILE A 266 -29.06 -12.68 10.34
CA ILE A 266 -29.48 -13.10 11.67
C ILE A 266 -28.20 -13.36 12.45
N SER A 267 -27.97 -12.59 13.50
CA SER A 267 -26.72 -12.65 14.27
C SER A 267 -26.97 -12.73 15.76
N GLU A 268 -25.99 -13.26 16.47
CA GLU A 268 -25.90 -13.26 17.94
C GLU A 268 -24.65 -12.53 18.37
N LYS A 269 -24.66 -12.08 19.63
CA LYS A 269 -23.48 -11.47 20.22
C LYS A 269 -22.34 -12.48 20.35
N PRO A 270 -21.09 -12.01 20.40
CA PRO A 270 -19.94 -12.88 20.60
C PRO A 270 -20.10 -13.78 21.84
N PHE A 271 -19.79 -15.07 21.65
CA PHE A 271 -19.81 -16.08 22.72
C PHE A 271 -21.19 -16.38 23.34
N GLU A 272 -22.28 -15.85 22.80
CA GLU A 272 -23.64 -16.20 23.23
C GLU A 272 -24.13 -17.46 22.47
N ILE A 273 -24.97 -18.25 23.16
CA ILE A 273 -25.68 -19.39 22.58
C ILE A 273 -26.80 -18.85 21.69
N PHE A 274 -27.10 -19.53 20.58
CA PHE A 274 -28.19 -19.14 19.70
C PHE A 274 -29.53 -19.07 20.47
N SER A 275 -30.09 -17.87 20.48
CA SER A 275 -31.35 -17.62 21.17
C SER A 275 -32.54 -18.28 20.47
N GLY A 276 -33.59 -18.61 21.22
CA GLY A 276 -34.82 -19.10 20.63
C GLY A 276 -35.40 -18.13 19.58
N LYS A 277 -35.23 -16.82 19.77
CA LYS A 277 -35.67 -15.77 18.87
C LYS A 277 -34.92 -15.82 17.53
N SER A 278 -33.62 -16.00 17.56
CA SER A 278 -32.80 -16.10 16.33
C SER A 278 -33.09 -17.40 15.60
N LEU A 279 -33.34 -18.48 16.31
CA LEU A 279 -33.74 -19.76 15.70
C LEU A 279 -35.13 -19.65 15.02
N GLU A 280 -36.11 -19.02 15.66
CA GLU A 280 -37.42 -18.75 15.01
C GLU A 280 -37.30 -17.86 13.78
N MET A 281 -36.46 -16.81 13.87
CA MET A 281 -36.23 -15.93 12.76
C MET A 281 -35.53 -16.65 11.59
N ALA A 282 -34.55 -17.52 11.87
CA ALA A 282 -33.88 -18.33 10.86
C ALA A 282 -34.87 -19.28 10.17
N LYS A 283 -35.70 -19.99 10.95
CA LYS A 283 -36.77 -20.85 10.39
C LYS A 283 -37.68 -20.09 9.44
N LYS A 284 -38.15 -18.89 9.85
CA LYS A 284 -39.00 -18.05 9.00
C LYS A 284 -38.35 -17.73 7.65
N TYR A 285 -37.04 -17.43 7.62
CA TYR A 285 -36.32 -17.14 6.37
C TYR A 285 -36.03 -18.39 5.54
N VAL A 286 -35.87 -19.56 6.18
CA VAL A 286 -35.82 -20.85 5.46
C VAL A 286 -37.16 -21.15 4.79
N ASP A 287 -38.29 -20.88 5.47
CA ASP A 287 -39.63 -21.14 4.91
C ASP A 287 -40.00 -20.17 3.78
N ILE A 288 -39.36 -19.01 3.69
CA ILE A 288 -39.63 -18.01 2.63
C ILE A 288 -38.72 -18.27 1.41
N ALA A 289 -37.53 -18.85 1.60
CA ALA A 289 -36.53 -19.14 0.56
C ALA A 289 -36.88 -20.39 -0.24
#